data_4d634602786058e5ca76b2452f6f9426
#
_entry.id   4d634602786058e5ca76b2452f6f9426
#
_cell.length_a   1.000
_cell.length_b   1.000
_cell.length_c   1.000
_cell.angle_alpha   90.00
_cell.angle_beta   90.00
_cell.angle_gamma   90.00
#
_symmetry.space_group_name_H-M   'P 1'
#
loop_
_entity.id
_entity.type
_entity.pdbx_description
1 polymer ?
#
loop_
_entity_poly.entity_id
_entity_poly.type
_entity_poly.pdbx_seq_one_letter_code
_entity_poly.pdbx_strand_id
1 'polypeptide(L)'
;MIKDKLTELSNALEEDESLFGISIKSFERPETLGDDETSIVIIPVGPPMQAAHGSNTSLAKTFLYQINVESTNRLECKELQGRIEKIMEEQGFYQTEGGLEQWITDIKRYVDARTYKGRSTLYAEY
;
A
#
# COMPACT_ATOMS: atom_id res chain seq x y z
N MET A 1 -9.49 -8.43 20.57
CA MET A 1 -8.72 -8.94 19.43
C MET A 1 -7.99 -7.80 18.74
N ILE A 2 -6.74 -8.01 18.40
CA ILE A 2 -5.98 -6.98 17.71
C ILE A 2 -6.47 -6.83 16.26
N LYS A 3 -6.51 -5.60 15.77
CA LYS A 3 -6.84 -5.29 14.38
C LYS A 3 -5.58 -5.30 13.53
N ASP A 4 -5.74 -5.60 12.25
CA ASP A 4 -4.61 -5.61 11.31
C ASP A 4 -4.87 -4.60 10.18
N LYS A 5 -4.11 -3.51 10.17
CA LYS A 5 -4.27 -2.45 9.18
C LYS A 5 -3.94 -2.94 7.76
N LEU A 6 -2.99 -3.85 7.62
CA LEU A 6 -2.65 -4.40 6.29
C LEU A 6 -3.86 -5.10 5.68
N THR A 7 -4.59 -5.90 6.47
CA THR A 7 -5.81 -6.56 6.01
C THR A 7 -6.88 -5.56 5.62
N GLU A 8 -7.06 -4.50 6.41
CA GLU A 8 -8.03 -3.44 6.11
C GLU A 8 -7.71 -2.74 4.79
N LEU A 9 -6.44 -2.41 4.55
CA LEU A 9 -6.02 -1.76 3.31
C LEU A 9 -6.15 -2.70 2.12
N SER A 10 -5.75 -3.96 2.26
CA SER A 10 -5.88 -4.96 1.20
C SER A 10 -7.34 -5.11 0.79
N ASN A 11 -8.24 -5.20 1.76
CA ASN A 11 -9.68 -5.30 1.48
C ASN A 11 -10.19 -4.05 0.77
N ALA A 12 -9.79 -2.85 1.21
CA ALA A 12 -10.22 -1.61 0.59
C ALA A 12 -9.79 -1.53 -0.87
N LEU A 13 -8.56 -1.96 -1.19
CA LEU A 13 -8.07 -1.97 -2.57
C LEU A 13 -8.78 -3.04 -3.40
N GLU A 14 -8.96 -4.24 -2.87
CA GLU A 14 -9.60 -5.35 -3.59
C GLU A 14 -11.08 -5.11 -3.87
N GLU A 15 -11.77 -4.38 -3.01
CA GLU A 15 -13.19 -4.06 -3.17
C GLU A 15 -13.47 -2.90 -4.11
N ASP A 16 -12.47 -2.12 -4.46
CA ASP A 16 -12.66 -0.96 -5.34
C ASP A 16 -12.74 -1.40 -6.80
N GLU A 17 -13.83 -1.02 -7.46
CA GLU A 17 -14.09 -1.39 -8.85
C GLU A 17 -13.00 -0.92 -9.82
N SER A 18 -12.35 0.21 -9.52
CA SER A 18 -11.31 0.77 -10.38
C SER A 18 -10.06 -0.12 -10.48
N LEU A 19 -9.92 -1.08 -9.56
CA LEU A 19 -8.78 -1.99 -9.51
C LEU A 19 -9.17 -3.46 -9.80
N PHE A 20 -10.42 -3.72 -10.20
CA PHE A 20 -10.84 -5.09 -10.50
C PHE A 20 -10.03 -5.68 -11.65
N GLY A 21 -9.66 -6.95 -11.49
CA GLY A 21 -8.86 -7.66 -12.47
C GLY A 21 -7.35 -7.52 -12.28
N ILE A 22 -6.90 -6.64 -11.39
CA ILE A 22 -5.49 -6.47 -11.07
C ILE A 22 -5.13 -7.34 -9.86
N SER A 23 -3.99 -8.03 -9.92
CA SER A 23 -3.50 -8.82 -8.79
C SER A 23 -3.05 -7.89 -7.66
N ILE A 24 -3.62 -8.06 -6.46
CA ILE A 24 -3.27 -7.29 -5.27
C ILE A 24 -2.82 -8.27 -4.19
N LYS A 25 -1.57 -8.18 -3.77
CA LYS A 25 -0.98 -9.08 -2.77
C LYS A 25 -0.18 -8.29 -1.74
N SER A 26 0.12 -8.96 -0.63
CA SER A 26 0.94 -8.40 0.44
C SER A 26 2.33 -9.02 0.41
N PHE A 27 3.34 -8.22 0.73
CA PHE A 27 4.76 -8.58 0.85
C PHE A 27 5.48 -8.85 -0.47
N GLU A 28 4.96 -9.71 -1.34
CA GLU A 28 5.64 -10.03 -2.59
C GLU A 28 4.67 -10.33 -3.73
N ARG A 29 5.15 -10.19 -4.94
CA ARG A 29 4.41 -10.52 -6.15
C ARG A 29 4.29 -12.05 -6.26
N PRO A 30 3.10 -12.61 -6.60
CA PRO A 30 2.95 -14.05 -6.77
C PRO A 30 3.87 -14.59 -7.89
N GLU A 31 4.57 -15.68 -7.62
CA GLU A 31 5.43 -16.35 -8.62
C GLU A 31 4.64 -16.90 -9.80
N THR A 32 3.38 -17.26 -9.57
CA THR A 32 2.49 -17.80 -10.61
C THR A 32 1.93 -16.74 -11.55
N LEU A 33 2.13 -15.45 -11.23
CA LEU A 33 1.66 -14.36 -12.08
C LEU A 33 2.57 -14.23 -13.30
N GLY A 34 1.99 -14.09 -14.48
CA GLY A 34 2.75 -13.97 -15.73
C GLY A 34 3.65 -12.73 -15.76
N ASP A 35 4.73 -12.79 -16.52
CA ASP A 35 5.72 -11.70 -16.60
C ASP A 35 5.15 -10.40 -17.14
N ASP A 36 4.11 -10.48 -17.98
CA ASP A 36 3.44 -9.33 -18.57
C ASP A 36 2.22 -8.85 -17.79
N GLU A 37 1.88 -9.52 -16.70
CA GLU A 37 0.72 -9.14 -15.89
C GLU A 37 1.06 -8.04 -14.90
N THR A 38 0.14 -7.08 -14.79
CA THR A 38 0.26 -5.97 -13.85
C THR A 38 -0.04 -6.44 -12.43
N SER A 39 0.72 -5.96 -11.47
CA SER A 39 0.54 -6.32 -10.06
C SER A 39 0.62 -5.11 -9.13
N ILE A 40 -0.10 -5.20 -8.02
CA ILE A 40 -0.04 -4.26 -6.92
C ILE A 40 0.40 -5.06 -5.69
N VAL A 41 1.46 -4.59 -5.03
CA VAL A 41 1.98 -5.25 -3.82
C VAL A 41 2.03 -4.24 -2.69
N ILE A 42 1.46 -4.60 -1.54
CA ILE A 42 1.45 -3.77 -0.33
C ILE A 42 2.49 -4.32 0.64
N ILE A 43 3.42 -3.47 1.05
CA ILE A 43 4.53 -3.88 1.93
C ILE A 43 4.55 -2.98 3.16
N PRO A 44 4.40 -3.55 4.39
CA PRO A 44 4.63 -2.75 5.59
C PRO A 44 6.09 -2.29 5.65
N VAL A 45 6.31 -1.01 5.96
CA VAL A 45 7.66 -0.47 6.14
C VAL A 45 8.14 -0.64 7.58
N GLY A 46 7.38 -1.34 8.38
CA GLY A 46 7.67 -1.63 9.76
C GLY A 46 6.38 -1.91 10.53
N PRO A 47 6.48 -2.31 11.79
CA PRO A 47 5.29 -2.52 12.61
C PRO A 47 4.61 -1.19 12.93
N PRO A 48 3.34 -1.22 13.38
CA PRO A 48 2.66 -0.01 13.82
C PRO A 48 3.46 0.70 14.92
N MET A 49 3.54 2.03 14.83
CA MET A 49 4.30 2.85 15.78
C MET A 49 3.35 3.55 16.75
N GLN A 50 3.79 3.70 17.99
CA GLN A 50 3.01 4.39 19.00
C GLN A 50 2.88 5.88 18.68
N ALA A 51 1.70 6.42 18.89
CA ALA A 51 1.38 7.82 18.66
C ALA A 51 0.31 8.28 19.63
N ALA A 52 0.18 9.62 19.83
CA ALA A 52 -0.84 10.21 20.69
C ALA A 52 -0.83 9.62 22.10
N HIS A 53 0.17 9.96 22.90
CA HIS A 53 0.31 9.46 24.26
C HIS A 53 -0.59 10.24 25.25
N GLY A 54 -1.13 9.49 26.22
CA GLY A 54 -1.88 10.04 27.35
C GLY A 54 -1.64 9.16 28.57
N SER A 55 -1.37 9.76 29.75
CA SER A 55 -1.08 9.03 31.00
C SER A 55 0.00 7.95 30.83
N ASN A 56 1.05 8.25 30.08
CA ASN A 56 2.16 7.34 29.73
C ASN A 56 1.73 6.11 28.88
N THR A 57 0.57 6.16 28.26
CA THR A 57 0.05 5.10 27.42
C THR A 57 -0.15 5.62 25.99
N SER A 58 0.19 4.81 25.00
CA SER A 58 -0.10 5.15 23.61
C SER A 58 -1.61 5.07 23.36
N LEU A 59 -2.18 6.12 22.80
CA LEU A 59 -3.61 6.20 22.50
C LEU A 59 -3.93 5.88 21.05
N ALA A 60 -2.94 5.85 20.17
CA ALA A 60 -3.11 5.58 18.75
C ALA A 60 -1.85 4.96 18.16
N LYS A 61 -1.95 4.48 16.93
CA LYS A 61 -0.83 3.95 16.16
C LYS A 61 -0.68 4.71 14.84
N THR A 62 0.55 4.82 14.37
CA THR A 62 0.83 5.28 13.00
C THR A 62 1.34 4.11 12.19
N PHE A 63 1.06 4.16 10.89
CA PHE A 63 1.40 3.11 9.95
C PHE A 63 2.14 3.69 8.76
N LEU A 64 3.07 2.90 8.22
CA LEU A 64 3.80 3.26 7.01
C LEU A 64 3.78 2.06 6.08
N TYR A 65 3.21 2.24 4.89
CA TYR A 65 3.13 1.20 3.87
C TYR A 65 3.73 1.68 2.57
N GLN A 66 4.42 0.76 1.90
CA GLN A 66 4.88 1.00 0.53
C GLN A 66 3.95 0.22 -0.39
N ILE A 67 3.49 0.87 -1.44
CA ILE A 67 2.66 0.22 -2.45
C ILE A 67 3.38 0.27 -3.78
N ASN A 68 3.71 -0.92 -4.30
CA ASN A 68 4.44 -1.08 -5.55
C ASN A 68 3.45 -1.47 -6.64
N VAL A 69 3.43 -0.71 -7.73
CA VAL A 69 2.71 -1.10 -8.94
C VAL A 69 3.74 -1.46 -10.00
N GLU A 70 3.66 -2.67 -10.52
CA GLU A 70 4.53 -3.16 -11.58
C GLU A 70 3.73 -3.43 -12.84
N SER A 71 4.20 -2.95 -13.98
CA SER A 71 3.57 -3.15 -15.28
C SER A 71 4.60 -3.03 -16.39
N THR A 72 4.32 -3.63 -17.53
CA THR A 72 5.11 -3.40 -18.75
C THR A 72 4.85 -2.03 -19.35
N ASN A 73 3.81 -1.32 -18.90
CA ASN A 73 3.43 0.00 -19.36
C ASN A 73 3.56 1.03 -18.24
N ARG A 74 4.48 1.99 -18.41
CA ARG A 74 4.76 3.03 -17.41
C ARG A 74 3.52 3.88 -17.07
N LEU A 75 2.74 4.24 -18.07
CA LEU A 75 1.56 5.08 -17.86
C LEU A 75 0.46 4.34 -17.09
N GLU A 76 0.37 3.03 -17.28
CA GLU A 76 -0.55 2.20 -16.49
C GLU A 76 -0.16 2.23 -15.01
N CYS A 77 1.14 2.16 -14.70
CA CYS A 77 1.60 2.29 -13.32
C CYS A 77 1.16 3.61 -12.69
N LYS A 78 1.31 4.71 -13.42
CA LYS A 78 0.90 6.04 -12.94
C LYS A 78 -0.60 6.13 -12.74
N GLU A 79 -1.37 5.61 -13.66
CA GLU A 79 -2.83 5.64 -13.57
C GLU A 79 -3.31 4.83 -12.36
N LEU A 80 -2.77 3.63 -12.17
CA LEU A 80 -3.13 2.79 -11.03
C LEU A 80 -2.74 3.43 -9.71
N GLN A 81 -1.55 4.04 -9.63
CA GLN A 81 -1.16 4.76 -8.41
C GLN A 81 -2.08 5.94 -8.14
N GLY A 82 -2.55 6.62 -9.17
CA GLY A 82 -3.54 7.69 -9.00
C GLY A 82 -4.85 7.20 -8.40
N ARG A 83 -5.31 6.02 -8.81
CA ARG A 83 -6.51 5.39 -8.23
C ARG A 83 -6.25 4.92 -6.80
N ILE A 84 -5.10 4.32 -6.55
CA ILE A 84 -4.69 3.88 -5.21
C ILE A 84 -4.63 5.07 -4.26
N GLU A 85 -4.08 6.19 -4.70
CA GLU A 85 -3.99 7.40 -3.88
C GLU A 85 -5.35 7.82 -3.34
N LYS A 86 -6.38 7.80 -4.17
CA LYS A 86 -7.74 8.16 -3.77
C LYS A 86 -8.30 7.18 -2.74
N ILE A 87 -8.08 5.89 -2.95
CA ILE A 87 -8.53 4.86 -2.01
C ILE A 87 -7.81 5.03 -0.67
N MET A 88 -6.50 5.28 -0.70
CA MET A 88 -5.71 5.47 0.52
C MET A 88 -6.15 6.72 1.29
N GLU A 89 -6.50 7.80 0.59
CA GLU A 89 -7.05 9.01 1.22
C GLU A 89 -8.34 8.70 1.99
N GLU A 90 -9.21 7.89 1.41
CA GLU A 90 -10.46 7.47 2.07
C GLU A 90 -10.18 6.65 3.33
N GLN A 91 -9.06 5.95 3.37
CA GLN A 91 -8.62 5.17 4.52
C GLN A 91 -7.80 6.00 5.52
N GLY A 92 -7.65 7.29 5.30
CA GLY A 92 -6.89 8.17 6.19
C GLY A 92 -5.39 8.15 5.97
N PHE A 93 -4.93 7.73 4.79
CA PHE A 93 -3.51 7.70 4.43
C PHE A 93 -3.18 8.77 3.40
N TYR A 94 -1.95 9.26 3.48
CA TYR A 94 -1.41 10.22 2.51
C TYR A 94 0.00 9.82 2.12
N GLN A 95 0.38 10.21 0.90
CA GLN A 95 1.70 9.91 0.38
C GLN A 95 2.78 10.69 1.13
N THR A 96 3.89 10.03 1.44
CA THR A 96 5.06 10.64 2.06
C THR A 96 6.26 10.54 1.12
N GLU A 97 7.40 11.09 1.54
CA GLU A 97 8.65 10.96 0.81
C GLU A 97 9.08 9.50 0.75
N GLY A 98 9.82 9.16 -0.27
CA GLY A 98 10.31 7.80 -0.51
C GLY A 98 9.62 7.14 -1.69
N GLY A 99 10.10 5.95 -2.02
CA GLY A 99 9.61 5.23 -3.18
C GLY A 99 10.53 5.38 -4.38
N LEU A 100 10.08 4.91 -5.52
CA LEU A 100 10.82 5.04 -6.77
C LEU A 100 9.91 4.92 -7.97
N GLU A 101 10.38 5.39 -9.10
CA GLU A 101 9.71 5.23 -10.39
C GLU A 101 10.81 4.90 -11.40
N GLN A 102 10.88 3.63 -11.85
CA GLN A 102 11.94 3.24 -12.77
C GLN A 102 11.61 1.98 -13.55
N TRP A 103 12.33 1.81 -14.65
CA TRP A 103 12.37 0.57 -15.41
C TRP A 103 13.39 -0.38 -14.77
N ILE A 104 12.97 -1.61 -14.47
CA ILE A 104 13.85 -2.63 -13.92
C ILE A 104 14.21 -3.61 -15.03
N THR A 105 15.43 -3.56 -15.50
CA THR A 105 15.89 -4.34 -16.65
C THR A 105 15.80 -5.84 -16.43
N ASP A 106 16.15 -6.32 -15.24
CA ASP A 106 16.19 -7.75 -14.94
C ASP A 106 14.84 -8.41 -15.02
N ILE A 107 13.77 -7.71 -14.65
CA ILE A 107 12.41 -8.22 -14.71
C ILE A 107 11.59 -7.66 -15.87
N LYS A 108 12.18 -6.73 -16.63
CA LYS A 108 11.56 -6.07 -17.80
C LYS A 108 10.20 -5.45 -17.48
N ARG A 109 10.14 -4.71 -16.39
CA ARG A 109 8.94 -4.00 -15.95
C ARG A 109 9.26 -2.62 -15.42
N TYR A 110 8.26 -1.75 -15.54
CA TYR A 110 8.26 -0.50 -14.81
C TYR A 110 7.73 -0.75 -13.42
N VAL A 111 8.34 -0.09 -12.44
CA VAL A 111 7.90 -0.10 -11.05
C VAL A 111 7.65 1.32 -10.62
N ASP A 112 6.45 1.56 -10.07
CA ASP A 112 6.09 2.82 -9.41
C ASP A 112 5.79 2.46 -7.96
N ALA A 113 6.70 2.78 -7.07
CA ALA A 113 6.59 2.49 -5.64
C ALA A 113 6.37 3.78 -4.88
N ARG A 114 5.32 3.85 -4.08
CA ARG A 114 5.00 5.04 -3.26
C ARG A 114 4.78 4.63 -1.82
N THR A 115 5.15 5.54 -0.91
CA THR A 115 5.01 5.32 0.52
C THR A 115 3.86 6.15 1.06
N TYR A 116 2.99 5.51 1.85
CA TYR A 116 1.80 6.12 2.43
C TYR A 116 1.84 6.01 3.94
N LYS A 117 1.46 7.09 4.61
CA LYS A 117 1.40 7.14 6.08
C LYS A 117 -0.02 7.40 6.54
N GLY A 118 -0.42 6.71 7.58
CA GLY A 118 -1.74 6.89 8.19
C GLY A 118 -1.70 6.70 9.68
N ARG A 119 -2.83 6.96 10.33
CA ARG A 119 -2.96 6.89 11.77
C ARG A 119 -4.28 6.25 12.15
N SER A 120 -4.27 5.44 13.20
CA SER A 120 -5.49 4.86 13.73
C SER A 120 -6.33 5.90 14.46
N THR A 121 -7.60 5.56 14.67
CA THR A 121 -8.43 6.29 15.63
C THR A 121 -7.88 6.04 17.04
N LEU A 122 -8.24 6.92 17.98
CA LEU A 122 -7.84 6.74 19.39
C LEU A 122 -8.44 5.46 19.94
N TYR A 123 -7.68 4.79 20.79
CA TYR A 123 -8.08 3.55 21.50
C TYR A 123 -8.30 2.32 20.60
N ALA A 124 -8.02 2.41 19.31
CA ALA A 124 -8.05 1.23 18.45
C ALA A 124 -6.84 0.33 18.72
N GLU A 125 -7.05 -0.96 18.73
CA GLU A 125 -5.99 -1.94 19.01
C GLU A 125 -5.38 -2.48 17.72
N TYR A 126 -4.23 -1.96 17.37
CA TYR A 126 -3.45 -2.44 16.23
C TYR A 126 -2.11 -3.02 16.63
#